data_d9ff61536358bba53bb0cb5d438b051b
#
_entry.id   d9ff61536358bba53bb0cb5d438b051b
#
_cell.length_a   1.000
_cell.length_b   1.000
_cell.length_c   1.000
_cell.angle_alpha   90.00
_cell.angle_beta   90.00
_cell.angle_gamma   90.00
#
_symmetry.space_group_name_H-M   'P 1'
#
loop_
_entity.id
_entity.type
_entity.pdbx_description
1 polymer ?
#
loop_
_entity_poly.entity_id
_entity_poly.type
_entity_poly.pdbx_seq_one_letter_code
_entity_poly.pdbx_strand_id
1 'polypeptide(L)'
;NSYLPWEGFNVMINGSKGRIEYHAVERPYINAGGDKKNEGATKTYEIKVYPMIGEPYIVPIKKIEGGHGGGDPVMLEDLFHPGAQEDEFHRAADHVDGIKSILTGVAANKSIASGMPIKVGTLVNF
;
A
#
# COMPACT_ATOMS: atom_id res chain seq x y z
N ASN A 1 1.26 -15.51 -3.93
CA ASN A 1 2.27 -16.47 -4.36
C ASN A 1 1.99 -17.83 -3.72
N SER A 2 1.61 -18.83 -4.53
CA SER A 2 1.11 -20.13 -4.08
C SER A 2 2.16 -21.04 -3.42
N TYR A 3 3.43 -20.67 -3.47
CA TYR A 3 4.54 -21.49 -3.00
C TYR A 3 5.28 -20.93 -1.79
N LEU A 4 4.81 -19.81 -1.23
CA LEU A 4 5.41 -19.26 -0.02
C LEU A 4 4.69 -19.79 1.23
N PRO A 5 5.41 -20.07 2.31
CA PRO A 5 4.83 -20.54 3.57
C PRO A 5 4.03 -19.45 4.30
N TRP A 6 4.13 -18.22 3.85
CA TRP A 6 3.39 -17.06 4.34
C TRP A 6 3.29 -16.01 3.24
N GLU A 7 2.26 -15.17 3.32
CA GLU A 7 2.09 -13.99 2.47
C GLU A 7 2.42 -12.73 3.26
N GLY A 8 2.92 -11.72 2.57
CA GLY A 8 3.24 -10.45 3.19
C GLY A 8 4.16 -9.59 2.36
N PHE A 9 4.70 -8.58 2.99
CA PHE A 9 5.53 -7.57 2.35
C PHE A 9 6.85 -7.40 3.08
N ASN A 10 7.92 -7.33 2.29
CA ASN A 10 9.21 -6.82 2.71
C ASN A 10 9.54 -5.63 1.82
N VAL A 11 9.52 -4.44 2.37
CA VAL A 11 9.83 -3.21 1.65
C VAL A 11 11.03 -2.56 2.30
N MET A 12 12.03 -2.23 1.50
CA MET A 12 13.26 -1.59 1.95
C MET A 12 13.51 -0.36 1.10
N ILE A 13 13.64 0.79 1.75
CA ILE A 13 13.87 2.07 1.10
C ILE A 13 15.16 2.67 1.66
N ASN A 14 16.13 2.91 0.79
CA ASN A 14 17.36 3.62 1.12
C ASN A 14 17.25 5.08 0.70
N GLY A 15 17.54 5.98 1.61
CA GLY A 15 17.59 7.41 1.39
C GLY A 15 18.89 8.02 1.88
N SER A 16 19.10 9.29 1.63
CA SER A 16 20.30 10.03 2.06
C SER A 16 20.43 10.17 3.57
N LYS A 17 19.36 9.99 4.32
CA LYS A 17 19.33 10.11 5.78
C LYS A 17 19.33 8.76 6.50
N GLY A 18 19.20 7.65 5.77
CA GLY A 18 19.14 6.33 6.35
C GLY A 18 18.32 5.36 5.53
N ARG A 19 17.90 4.27 6.17
CA ARG A 19 17.11 3.19 5.58
C ARG A 19 15.86 2.94 6.40
N ILE A 20 14.76 2.68 5.73
CA ILE A 20 13.51 2.21 6.32
C ILE A 20 13.27 0.80 5.84
N GLU A 21 12.92 -0.09 6.76
CA GLU A 21 12.47 -1.45 6.47
C GLU A 21 11.05 -1.64 7.00
N TYR A 22 10.18 -2.08 6.14
CA TYR A 22 8.83 -2.51 6.49
C TYR A 22 8.71 -4.00 6.29
N HIS A 23 8.33 -4.72 7.33
CA HIS A 23 8.05 -6.14 7.30
C HIS A 23 6.64 -6.40 7.79
N ALA A 24 5.83 -7.03 6.94
CA ALA A 24 4.48 -7.44 7.27
C ALA A 24 4.27 -8.90 6.90
N VAL A 25 3.75 -9.67 7.83
CA VAL A 25 3.34 -11.06 7.60
C VAL A 25 1.83 -11.12 7.72
N GLU A 26 1.19 -11.40 6.61
CA GLU A 26 -0.23 -11.73 6.55
C GLU A 26 -0.43 -13.21 6.86
N ARG A 27 -1.68 -13.62 7.04
CA ARG A 27 -1.97 -15.02 7.31
C ARG A 27 -1.57 -15.90 6.12
N PRO A 28 -0.85 -17.00 6.37
CA PRO A 28 -0.32 -17.85 5.31
C PRO A 28 -1.37 -18.76 4.67
N TYR A 29 -2.66 -18.65 5.03
CA TYR A 29 -3.71 -19.51 4.48
C TYR A 29 -4.99 -18.71 4.21
N ILE A 30 -5.66 -19.09 3.15
CA ILE A 30 -7.01 -18.62 2.85
C ILE A 30 -7.93 -19.26 3.88
N ASN A 31 -8.70 -18.46 4.57
CA ASN A 31 -9.67 -18.95 5.53
C ASN A 31 -10.86 -19.58 4.80
N ALA A 32 -10.77 -20.88 4.52
CA ALA A 32 -11.83 -21.66 3.89
C ALA A 32 -13.14 -21.72 4.71
N GLY A 33 -13.11 -21.30 5.98
CA GLY A 33 -14.27 -21.30 6.87
C GLY A 33 -15.22 -20.11 6.71
N GLY A 34 -14.95 -19.19 5.78
CA GLY A 34 -15.83 -18.04 5.51
C GLY A 34 -15.86 -16.98 6.61
N ASP A 35 -14.93 -17.00 7.55
CA ASP A 35 -14.80 -15.96 8.57
C ASP A 35 -14.12 -14.71 7.98
N LYS A 36 -14.94 -13.81 7.41
CA LYS A 36 -14.50 -12.56 6.80
C LYS A 36 -13.81 -11.59 7.77
N LYS A 37 -13.97 -11.77 9.08
CA LYS A 37 -13.32 -10.90 10.09
C LYS A 37 -11.81 -11.01 10.10
N ASN A 38 -11.27 -12.08 9.55
CA ASN A 38 -9.85 -12.35 9.51
C ASN A 38 -9.24 -12.23 8.11
N GLU A 39 -10.05 -11.89 7.11
CA GLU A 39 -9.58 -11.68 5.75
C GLU A 39 -8.70 -10.42 5.70
N GLY A 40 -7.47 -10.54 5.21
CA GLY A 40 -6.49 -9.46 5.21
C GLY A 40 -5.92 -9.08 6.58
N ALA A 41 -6.18 -9.87 7.62
CA ALA A 41 -5.64 -9.59 8.95
C ALA A 41 -4.13 -9.82 8.99
N THR A 42 -3.36 -8.79 9.26
CA THR A 42 -1.92 -8.85 9.40
C THR A 42 -1.53 -9.48 10.73
N LYS A 43 -0.76 -10.57 10.68
CA LYS A 43 -0.29 -11.27 11.88
C LYS A 43 0.82 -10.53 12.59
N THR A 44 1.73 -9.98 11.83
CA THR A 44 2.90 -9.24 12.33
C THR A 44 3.24 -8.14 11.36
N TYR A 45 3.56 -6.95 11.86
CA TYR A 45 4.11 -5.87 11.06
C TYR A 45 5.04 -5.02 11.91
N GLU A 46 6.12 -4.58 11.29
CA GLU A 46 7.15 -3.75 11.91
C GLU A 46 7.67 -2.74 10.90
N ILE A 47 7.88 -1.52 11.34
CA ILE A 47 8.67 -0.52 10.61
C ILE A 47 9.91 -0.24 11.43
N LYS A 48 11.07 -0.48 10.84
CA LYS A 48 12.37 -0.22 11.46
C LYS A 48 13.13 0.83 10.68
N VAL A 49 13.68 1.80 11.38
CA VAL A 49 14.47 2.89 10.80
C VAL A 49 15.91 2.73 11.23
N TYR A 50 16.80 2.80 10.25
CA TYR A 50 18.25 2.81 10.43
C TYR A 50 18.76 4.18 9.96
N PRO A 51 18.92 5.15 10.85
CA PRO A 51 19.49 6.44 10.48
C PRO A 51 20.94 6.29 10.07
N MET A 52 21.44 7.20 9.22
CA MET A 52 22.88 7.23 8.87
C MET A 52 23.77 7.50 10.09
N ILE A 53 23.24 8.23 11.06
CA ILE A 53 23.93 8.57 12.31
C ILE A 53 22.94 8.33 13.45
N GLY A 54 23.33 7.49 14.42
CA GLY A 54 22.51 7.14 15.57
C GLY A 54 22.08 5.68 15.57
N GLU A 55 21.34 5.29 16.61
CA GLU A 55 20.90 3.92 16.81
C GLU A 55 19.62 3.63 16.00
N PRO A 56 19.47 2.41 15.47
CA PRO A 56 18.23 1.97 14.85
C PRO A 56 17.07 1.97 15.85
N TYR A 57 15.87 2.28 15.36
CA TYR A 57 14.67 2.27 16.18
C TYR A 57 13.45 1.69 15.44
N ILE A 58 12.49 1.20 16.21
CA ILE A 58 11.21 0.72 15.71
C ILE A 58 10.19 1.85 15.80
N VAL A 59 9.47 2.10 14.71
CA VAL A 59 8.37 3.08 14.70
C VAL A 59 7.16 2.45 15.37
N PRO A 60 6.58 3.06 16.41
CA PRO A 60 5.35 2.56 17.01
C PRO A 60 4.21 2.69 16.02
N ILE A 61 3.54 1.57 15.75
CA ILE A 61 2.40 1.50 14.83
C ILE A 61 1.13 1.32 15.66
N LYS A 62 0.16 2.22 15.46
CA LYS A 62 -1.15 2.09 16.07
C LYS A 62 -1.92 0.94 15.40
N LYS A 63 -2.27 -0.07 16.17
CA LYS A 63 -3.20 -1.11 15.70
C LYS A 63 -4.60 -0.55 15.65
N ILE A 64 -5.24 -0.68 14.49
CA ILE A 64 -6.64 -0.33 14.28
C ILE A 64 -7.36 -1.62 13.93
N GLU A 65 -8.48 -1.88 14.59
CA GLU A 65 -9.33 -3.03 14.29
C GLU A 65 -10.30 -2.68 13.16
N GLY A 66 -10.60 -3.66 12.31
CA GLY A 66 -11.53 -3.48 11.21
C GLY A 66 -11.08 -4.18 9.93
N GLY A 67 -11.87 -4.07 8.87
CA GLY A 67 -11.57 -4.64 7.57
C GLY A 67 -10.27 -4.10 6.99
N HIS A 68 -9.60 -4.90 6.18
CA HIS A 68 -8.30 -4.59 5.55
C HIS A 68 -7.23 -4.10 6.54
N GLY A 69 -7.11 -4.80 7.69
CA GLY A 69 -6.12 -4.45 8.72
C GLY A 69 -6.38 -3.10 9.41
N GLY A 70 -7.63 -2.63 9.43
CA GLY A 70 -8.02 -1.35 10.02
C GLY A 70 -8.00 -0.17 9.04
N GLY A 71 -7.75 -0.41 7.75
CA GLY A 71 -7.77 0.64 6.73
C GLY A 71 -9.17 1.16 6.44
N ASP A 72 -10.19 0.29 6.44
CA ASP A 72 -11.57 0.67 6.11
C ASP A 72 -12.13 1.77 7.01
N PRO A 73 -12.05 1.70 8.35
CA PRO A 73 -12.51 2.78 9.21
C PRO A 73 -11.81 4.11 8.94
N VAL A 74 -10.50 4.10 8.68
CA VAL A 74 -9.74 5.32 8.38
C VAL A 74 -10.19 5.92 7.05
N MET A 75 -10.33 5.10 6.02
CA MET A 75 -10.80 5.53 4.71
C MET A 75 -12.22 6.12 4.78
N LEU A 76 -13.13 5.49 5.54
CA LEU A 76 -14.50 5.98 5.70
C LEU A 76 -14.52 7.32 6.45
N GLU A 77 -13.67 7.49 7.45
CA GLU A 77 -13.54 8.77 8.16
C GLU A 77 -13.06 9.87 7.21
N ASP A 78 -12.03 9.61 6.40
CA ASP A 78 -11.51 10.56 5.43
C ASP A 78 -12.55 10.93 4.35
N LEU A 79 -13.39 9.98 3.93
CA LEU A 79 -14.41 10.21 2.91
C LEU A 79 -15.63 10.98 3.43
N PHE A 80 -16.10 10.67 4.64
CA PHE A 80 -17.36 11.22 5.17
C PHE A 80 -17.17 12.40 6.12
N HIS A 81 -15.95 12.62 6.61
CA HIS A 81 -15.58 13.78 7.43
C HIS A 81 -14.38 14.51 6.81
N PRO A 82 -14.51 15.06 5.58
CA PRO A 82 -13.40 15.71 4.90
C PRO A 82 -12.87 16.90 5.71
N GLY A 83 -11.57 16.95 5.88
CA GLY A 83 -10.90 17.99 6.66
C GLY A 83 -10.79 17.72 8.15
N ALA A 84 -11.23 16.55 8.64
CA ALA A 84 -11.04 16.16 10.04
C ALA A 84 -9.56 15.96 10.41
N GLN A 85 -8.72 15.62 9.43
CA GLN A 85 -7.27 15.51 9.58
C GLN A 85 -6.56 16.22 8.42
N GLU A 86 -5.45 16.88 8.71
CA GLU A 86 -4.58 17.45 7.70
C GLU A 86 -3.80 16.32 6.99
N ASP A 87 -3.91 16.25 5.67
CA ASP A 87 -3.13 15.31 4.85
C ASP A 87 -1.87 15.98 4.31
N GLU A 88 -0.90 16.19 5.20
CA GLU A 88 0.40 16.80 4.90
C GLU A 88 1.13 16.13 3.72
N PHE A 89 0.91 14.85 3.51
CA PHE A 89 1.60 14.05 2.48
C PHE A 89 0.73 13.78 1.26
N HIS A 90 -0.44 14.39 1.15
CA HIS A 90 -1.38 14.20 0.03
C HIS A 90 -1.62 12.71 -0.30
N ARG A 91 -1.89 11.89 0.72
CA ARG A 91 -2.11 10.45 0.59
C ARG A 91 -3.53 10.11 0.12
N ALA A 92 -4.48 10.99 0.35
CA ALA A 92 -5.83 10.82 -0.12
C ALA A 92 -5.87 10.93 -1.64
N ALA A 93 -6.14 9.80 -2.32
CA ALA A 93 -6.26 9.76 -3.77
C ALA A 93 -7.62 10.31 -4.22
N ASP A 94 -7.61 11.12 -5.27
CA ASP A 94 -8.82 11.60 -5.92
C ASP A 94 -9.15 10.83 -7.21
N HIS A 95 -10.17 11.30 -7.93
CA HIS A 95 -10.59 10.67 -9.19
C HIS A 95 -9.51 10.78 -10.28
N VAL A 96 -8.66 11.82 -10.27
CA VAL A 96 -7.57 11.98 -11.23
C VAL A 96 -6.49 10.93 -10.97
N ASP A 97 -6.18 10.66 -9.72
CA ASP A 97 -5.22 9.61 -9.35
C ASP A 97 -5.76 8.21 -9.73
N GLY A 98 -7.05 7.98 -9.53
CA GLY A 98 -7.72 6.78 -10.00
C GLY A 98 -7.63 6.59 -11.51
N ILE A 99 -7.85 7.66 -12.29
CA ILE A 99 -7.70 7.63 -13.76
C ILE A 99 -6.26 7.34 -14.16
N LYS A 100 -5.26 7.99 -13.56
CA LYS A 100 -3.85 7.74 -13.84
C LYS A 100 -3.44 6.28 -13.57
N SER A 101 -3.97 5.72 -12.49
CA SER A 101 -3.76 4.31 -12.14
C SER A 101 -4.27 3.37 -13.24
N ILE A 102 -5.52 3.56 -13.69
CA ILE A 102 -6.13 2.76 -14.77
C ILE A 102 -5.36 2.94 -16.09
N LEU A 103 -4.96 4.17 -16.44
CA LEU A 103 -4.22 4.45 -17.66
C LEU A 103 -2.88 3.73 -17.73
N THR A 104 -2.25 3.47 -16.61
CA THR A 104 -1.03 2.65 -16.56
C THR A 104 -1.29 1.24 -17.08
N GLY A 105 -2.37 0.61 -16.67
CA GLY A 105 -2.79 -0.70 -17.18
C GLY A 105 -3.18 -0.67 -18.65
N VAL A 106 -3.90 0.39 -19.10
CA VAL A 106 -4.25 0.58 -20.52
C VAL A 106 -3.00 0.75 -21.37
N ALA A 107 -2.03 1.53 -20.90
CA ALA A 107 -0.74 1.70 -21.60
C ALA A 107 0.02 0.37 -21.71
N ALA A 108 0.04 -0.42 -20.64
CA ALA A 108 0.68 -1.74 -20.66
C ALA A 108 0.04 -2.67 -21.69
N ASN A 109 -1.29 -2.75 -21.74
CA ASN A 109 -1.99 -3.56 -22.73
C ASN A 109 -1.69 -3.11 -24.18
N LYS A 110 -1.69 -1.79 -24.43
CA LYS A 110 -1.32 -1.25 -25.75
C LYS A 110 0.14 -1.52 -26.11
N SER A 111 1.05 -1.44 -25.14
CA SER A 111 2.46 -1.74 -25.33
C SER A 111 2.68 -3.22 -25.69
N ILE A 112 2.00 -4.13 -25.00
CA ILE A 112 2.03 -5.56 -25.29
C ILE A 112 1.50 -5.83 -26.71
N ALA A 113 0.39 -5.23 -27.08
CA ALA A 113 -0.23 -5.44 -28.40
C ALA A 113 0.61 -4.88 -29.55
N SER A 114 1.29 -3.75 -29.36
CA SER A 114 2.07 -3.07 -30.41
C SER A 114 3.55 -3.44 -30.42
N GLY A 115 4.07 -4.04 -29.35
CA GLY A 115 5.51 -4.24 -29.13
C GLY A 115 6.29 -2.94 -28.88
N MET A 116 5.61 -1.81 -28.70
CA MET A 116 6.23 -0.49 -28.59
C MET A 116 5.96 0.15 -27.22
N PRO A 117 6.88 0.99 -26.72
CA PRO A 117 6.62 1.79 -25.54
C PRO A 117 5.44 2.75 -25.75
N ILE A 118 4.55 2.86 -24.78
CA ILE A 118 3.39 3.77 -24.81
C ILE A 118 3.58 4.85 -23.74
N LYS A 119 3.54 6.12 -24.16
CA LYS A 119 3.57 7.26 -23.24
C LYS A 119 2.17 7.44 -22.66
N VAL A 120 1.99 7.23 -21.34
CA VAL A 120 0.70 7.29 -20.67
C VAL A 120 -0.03 8.62 -20.91
N GLY A 121 0.67 9.76 -20.85
CA GLY A 121 0.10 11.09 -21.08
C GLY A 121 -0.46 11.34 -22.49
N THR A 122 -0.27 10.41 -23.44
CA THR A 122 -0.89 10.53 -24.78
C THR A 122 -2.24 9.81 -24.87
N LEU A 123 -2.65 9.10 -23.82
CA LEU A 123 -3.89 8.32 -23.82
C LEU A 123 -5.12 9.16 -23.49
N VAL A 124 -4.95 10.22 -22.74
CA VAL A 124 -6.00 11.22 -22.40
C VAL A 124 -5.38 12.61 -22.26
N ASN A 125 -6.17 13.62 -22.53
CA ASN A 125 -5.87 15.02 -22.21
C ASN A 125 -6.61 15.35 -20.92
N PHE A 126 -5.86 15.74 -19.88
CA PHE A 126 -6.39 16.31 -18.65
C PHE A 126 -6.38 17.82 -18.73
#